data_646cce1c9d8db3ce1459a833cc1fe0ba
#
_entry.id   646cce1c9d8db3ce1459a833cc1fe0ba
#
_cell.length_a   1.000
_cell.length_b   1.000
_cell.length_c   1.000
_cell.angle_alpha   90.00
_cell.angle_beta   90.00
_cell.angle_gamma   90.00
#
_symmetry.space_group_name_H-M   'P 1'
#
loop_
_entity.id
_entity.type
_entity.pdbx_description
1 polymer ?
#
loop_
_entity_poly.entity_id
_entity_poly.type
_entity_poly.pdbx_seq_one_letter_code
_entity_poly.pdbx_strand_id
1 'polypeptide(L)'
;MKHLLDVNVLLAAIWQQHPDFPKADAWLAGRQVATCPLSELGFLRVSTAPKALNADMAASRQLLQAFLAKHKAEFIPADLPALKSSARKSDGVTDLYLAELASSKGMKLATFDTHIKHAAVQVIK
;
A
#
# COMPACT_ATOMS: atom_id res chain seq x y z
N MET A 1 -10.53 11.36 6.93
CA MET A 1 -10.51 10.48 5.72
C MET A 1 -9.50 9.38 5.96
N LYS A 2 -9.92 8.13 5.81
CA LYS A 2 -9.02 6.99 5.93
C LYS A 2 -8.37 6.69 4.58
N HIS A 3 -7.11 6.27 4.60
CA HIS A 3 -6.35 5.99 3.38
C HIS A 3 -5.94 4.53 3.35
N LEU A 4 -6.23 3.85 2.24
CA LEU A 4 -5.67 2.54 1.93
C LEU A 4 -4.22 2.75 1.47
N LEU A 5 -3.29 1.99 2.03
CA LEU A 5 -1.87 2.16 1.71
C LEU A 5 -1.47 1.26 0.54
N ASP A 6 -0.85 1.86 -0.47
CA ASP A 6 -0.24 1.12 -1.57
C ASP A 6 1.03 0.42 -1.10
N VAL A 7 1.48 -0.57 -1.85
CA VAL A 7 2.70 -1.34 -1.54
C VAL A 7 3.89 -0.41 -1.36
N ASN A 8 4.07 0.58 -2.24
CA ASN A 8 5.22 1.48 -2.16
C ASN A 8 5.22 2.31 -0.87
N VAL A 9 4.05 2.62 -0.31
CA VAL A 9 3.96 3.34 0.96
C VAL A 9 4.35 2.43 2.12
N LEU A 10 3.89 1.18 2.11
CA LEU A 10 4.28 0.21 3.13
C LEU A 10 5.80 -0.02 3.13
N LEU A 11 6.38 -0.17 1.94
CA LEU A 11 7.84 -0.36 1.82
C LEU A 11 8.60 0.83 2.39
N ALA A 12 8.20 2.05 2.01
CA ALA A 12 8.88 3.26 2.48
C ALA A 12 8.71 3.49 3.98
N ALA A 13 7.53 3.16 4.52
CA ALA A 13 7.21 3.43 5.92
C ALA A 13 7.81 2.39 6.87
N ILE A 14 8.04 1.16 6.41
CA ILE A 14 8.50 0.06 7.26
C ILE A 14 10.03 -0.07 7.21
N TRP A 15 10.63 0.01 6.02
CA TRP A 15 12.08 -0.11 5.86
C TRP A 15 12.74 1.25 6.05
N GLN A 16 13.43 1.43 7.20
CA GLN A 16 14.00 2.73 7.57
C GLN A 16 15.10 3.20 6.63
N GLN A 17 15.73 2.28 5.90
CA GLN A 17 16.75 2.61 4.90
C GLN A 17 16.16 3.04 3.56
N HIS A 18 14.84 2.94 3.39
CA HIS A 18 14.19 3.35 2.15
C HIS A 18 14.38 4.86 1.93
N PRO A 19 14.70 5.29 0.70
CA PRO A 19 14.92 6.73 0.44
C PRO A 19 13.74 7.61 0.83
N ASP A 20 12.52 7.10 0.72
CA ASP A 20 11.31 7.86 1.03
C ASP A 20 10.80 7.63 2.46
N PHE A 21 11.59 6.96 3.32
CA PHE A 21 11.17 6.73 4.70
C PHE A 21 10.80 8.03 5.44
N PRO A 22 11.61 9.09 5.40
CA PRO A 22 11.26 10.33 6.12
C PRO A 22 9.95 10.93 5.61
N LYS A 23 9.71 10.87 4.31
CA LYS A 23 8.50 11.40 3.70
C LYS A 23 7.27 10.58 4.11
N ALA A 24 7.38 9.25 4.06
CA ALA A 24 6.29 8.35 4.46
C ALA A 24 5.96 8.51 5.94
N ASP A 25 6.98 8.52 6.79
CA ASP A 25 6.82 8.64 8.23
C ASP A 25 6.13 9.96 8.60
N ALA A 26 6.55 11.05 8.00
CA ALA A 26 5.94 12.35 8.24
C ALA A 26 4.48 12.40 7.78
N TRP A 27 4.20 11.82 6.62
CA TRP A 27 2.83 11.82 6.07
C TRP A 27 1.88 10.98 6.93
N LEU A 28 2.36 9.87 7.48
CA LEU A 28 1.53 8.96 8.29
C LEU A 28 1.17 9.52 9.66
N ALA A 29 1.89 10.53 10.14
CA ALA A 29 1.67 11.08 11.47
C ALA A 29 0.23 11.61 11.61
N GLY A 30 -0.52 11.03 12.57
CA GLY A 30 -1.88 11.45 12.85
C GLY A 30 -2.94 11.00 11.84
N ARG A 31 -2.58 10.20 10.86
CA ARG A 31 -3.53 9.74 9.84
C ARG A 31 -4.11 8.38 10.18
N GLN A 32 -5.35 8.17 9.75
CA GLN A 32 -6.00 6.86 9.82
C GLN A 32 -5.71 6.10 8.54
N VAL A 33 -5.25 4.88 8.66
CA VAL A 33 -4.83 4.08 7.51
C VAL A 33 -5.48 2.71 7.51
N ALA A 34 -5.49 2.09 6.33
CA ALA A 34 -6.01 0.75 6.11
C ALA A 34 -5.06 -0.03 5.22
N THR A 35 -5.12 -1.35 5.32
CA THR A 35 -4.44 -2.25 4.39
C THR A 35 -5.41 -3.29 3.88
N CYS A 36 -5.02 -3.98 2.83
CA CYS A 36 -5.78 -5.11 2.26
C CYS A 36 -4.80 -6.23 1.91
N PRO A 37 -5.29 -7.43 1.58
CA PRO A 37 -4.41 -8.54 1.24
C PRO A 37 -3.40 -8.23 0.14
N LEU A 38 -3.80 -7.48 -0.88
CA LEU A 38 -2.89 -7.16 -1.99
C LEU A 38 -1.74 -6.26 -1.57
N SER A 39 -2.01 -5.24 -0.74
CA SER A 39 -0.97 -4.37 -0.22
C SER A 39 0.01 -5.14 0.66
N GLU A 40 -0.52 -6.01 1.53
CA GLU A 40 0.30 -6.79 2.44
C GLU A 40 1.13 -7.83 1.70
N LEU A 41 0.51 -8.55 0.75
CA LEU A 41 1.23 -9.53 -0.07
C LEU A 41 2.32 -8.86 -0.91
N GLY A 42 2.01 -7.69 -1.48
CA GLY A 42 2.99 -6.93 -2.25
C GLY A 42 4.18 -6.51 -1.40
N PHE A 43 3.94 -6.07 -0.17
CA PHE A 43 5.01 -5.73 0.76
C PHE A 43 5.91 -6.94 1.03
N LEU A 44 5.31 -8.10 1.36
CA LEU A 44 6.09 -9.31 1.64
C LEU A 44 6.88 -9.76 0.42
N ARG A 45 6.25 -9.73 -0.76
CA ARG A 45 6.88 -10.18 -2.00
C ARG A 45 8.10 -9.33 -2.36
N VAL A 46 7.96 -8.01 -2.33
CA VAL A 46 9.07 -7.12 -2.69
C VAL A 46 10.16 -7.15 -1.62
N SER A 47 9.76 -7.17 -0.34
CA SER A 47 10.74 -7.20 0.76
C SER A 47 11.63 -8.43 0.70
N THR A 48 11.10 -9.58 0.30
CA THR A 48 11.84 -10.85 0.31
C THR A 48 12.41 -11.23 -1.05
N ALA A 49 12.10 -10.49 -2.11
CA ALA A 49 12.58 -10.81 -3.45
C ALA A 49 14.11 -10.66 -3.52
N PRO A 50 14.84 -11.69 -4.04
CA PRO A 50 16.31 -11.65 -4.08
C PRO A 50 16.86 -10.46 -4.88
N LYS A 51 16.15 -10.01 -5.90
CA LYS A 51 16.58 -8.87 -6.73
C LYS A 51 16.10 -7.52 -6.21
N ALA A 52 15.39 -7.52 -5.09
CA ALA A 52 14.94 -6.30 -4.42
C ALA A 52 15.64 -6.21 -3.06
N LEU A 53 14.88 -6.25 -1.95
CA LEU A 53 15.46 -6.09 -0.63
C LEU A 53 16.09 -7.37 -0.08
N ASN A 54 15.69 -8.52 -0.60
CA ASN A 54 16.22 -9.83 -0.19
C ASN A 54 16.19 -10.05 1.33
N ALA A 55 15.14 -9.55 1.98
CA ALA A 55 14.97 -9.67 3.42
C ALA A 55 14.43 -11.05 3.80
N ASP A 56 14.62 -11.43 5.05
CA ASP A 56 14.06 -12.65 5.60
C ASP A 56 12.54 -12.55 5.71
N MET A 57 11.83 -13.63 5.34
CA MET A 57 10.36 -13.62 5.35
C MET A 57 9.81 -13.45 6.76
N ALA A 58 10.36 -14.17 7.74
CA ALA A 58 9.87 -14.06 9.11
C ALA A 58 10.07 -12.65 9.66
N ALA A 59 11.22 -12.05 9.40
CA ALA A 59 11.50 -10.68 9.82
C ALA A 59 10.57 -9.69 9.12
N SER A 60 10.31 -9.89 7.83
CA SER A 60 9.41 -9.02 7.08
C SER A 60 7.99 -9.07 7.63
N ARG A 61 7.51 -10.27 8.00
CA ARG A 61 6.20 -10.43 8.62
C ARG A 61 6.11 -9.72 9.97
N GLN A 62 7.16 -9.84 10.79
CA GLN A 62 7.18 -9.19 12.10
C GLN A 62 7.14 -7.68 11.96
N LEU A 63 7.90 -7.12 11.03
CA LEU A 63 7.91 -5.67 10.79
C LEU A 63 6.56 -5.18 10.29
N LEU A 64 5.93 -5.91 9.38
CA LEU A 64 4.58 -5.56 8.90
C LEU A 64 3.59 -5.59 10.05
N GLN A 65 3.60 -6.65 10.86
CA GLN A 65 2.69 -6.79 11.98
C GLN A 65 2.85 -5.64 12.98
N ALA A 66 4.11 -5.29 13.30
CA ALA A 66 4.40 -4.19 14.21
C ALA A 66 3.90 -2.85 13.67
N PHE A 67 4.07 -2.63 12.37
CA PHE A 67 3.60 -1.41 11.72
C PHE A 67 2.07 -1.30 11.80
N LEU A 68 1.37 -2.39 11.46
CA LEU A 68 -0.10 -2.41 11.47
C LEU A 68 -0.62 -2.13 12.88
N ALA A 69 0.00 -2.71 13.90
CA ALA A 69 -0.39 -2.49 15.29
C ALA A 69 -0.12 -1.05 15.73
N LYS A 70 1.06 -0.52 15.39
CA LYS A 70 1.44 0.85 15.75
C LYS A 70 0.46 1.88 15.20
N HIS A 71 0.05 1.72 13.96
CA HIS A 71 -0.84 2.67 13.29
C HIS A 71 -2.31 2.30 13.44
N LYS A 72 -2.64 1.22 14.15
CA LYS A 72 -4.01 0.72 14.30
C LYS A 72 -4.69 0.62 12.93
N ALA A 73 -3.98 0.05 11.97
CA ALA A 73 -4.45 -0.04 10.59
C ALA A 73 -5.69 -0.92 10.50
N GLU A 74 -6.69 -0.45 9.79
CA GLU A 74 -7.88 -1.26 9.50
C GLU A 74 -7.56 -2.25 8.40
N PHE A 75 -7.95 -3.51 8.55
CA PHE A 75 -7.85 -4.49 7.47
C PHE A 75 -9.14 -4.47 6.68
N ILE A 76 -9.07 -4.26 5.36
CA ILE A 76 -10.22 -4.33 4.49
C ILE A 76 -10.08 -5.51 3.52
N PRO A 77 -11.16 -6.25 3.24
CA PRO A 77 -11.08 -7.36 2.29
C PRO A 77 -10.94 -6.83 0.86
N ALA A 78 -10.23 -7.61 0.03
CA ALA A 78 -10.15 -7.31 -1.41
C ALA A 78 -11.34 -7.96 -2.11
N ASP A 79 -12.53 -7.46 -1.85
CA ASP A 79 -13.78 -8.10 -2.26
C ASP A 79 -14.42 -7.47 -3.51
N LEU A 80 -13.73 -6.52 -4.15
CA LEU A 80 -14.18 -5.96 -5.42
C LEU A 80 -13.83 -6.95 -6.53
N PRO A 81 -14.81 -7.38 -7.35
CA PRO A 81 -14.51 -8.32 -8.44
C PRO A 81 -13.56 -7.71 -9.47
N ALA A 82 -12.55 -8.48 -9.88
CA ALA A 82 -11.58 -8.01 -10.87
C ALA A 82 -12.25 -7.66 -12.21
N LEU A 83 -13.33 -8.35 -12.56
CA LEU A 83 -14.06 -8.10 -13.81
C LEU A 83 -14.73 -6.74 -13.83
N LYS A 84 -14.87 -6.08 -12.69
CA LYS A 84 -15.41 -4.71 -12.62
C LYS A 84 -14.34 -3.65 -12.76
N SER A 85 -13.07 -4.04 -12.88
CA SER A 85 -11.98 -3.09 -13.06
C SER A 85 -12.08 -2.39 -14.41
N SER A 86 -11.73 -1.11 -14.43
CA SER A 86 -11.66 -0.31 -15.65
C SER A 86 -10.29 -0.40 -16.33
N ALA A 87 -9.37 -1.22 -15.82
CA ALA A 87 -8.03 -1.34 -16.36
C ALA A 87 -8.05 -1.84 -17.81
N ARG A 88 -7.22 -1.22 -18.65
CA ARG A 88 -7.16 -1.54 -20.09
C ARG A 88 -5.79 -2.09 -20.52
N LYS A 89 -4.80 -2.03 -19.63
CA LYS A 89 -3.43 -2.47 -19.91
C LYS A 89 -2.93 -3.32 -18.76
N SER A 90 -1.97 -4.18 -19.04
CA SER A 90 -1.39 -5.05 -18.01
C SER A 90 -0.65 -4.25 -16.94
N ASP A 91 0.09 -3.21 -17.36
CA ASP A 91 0.74 -2.34 -16.39
C ASP A 91 -0.31 -1.50 -15.66
N GLY A 92 -0.20 -1.42 -14.36
CA GLY A 92 -1.12 -0.65 -13.55
C GLY A 92 -2.43 -1.35 -13.21
N VAL A 93 -2.64 -2.61 -13.63
CA VAL A 93 -3.89 -3.34 -13.31
C VAL A 93 -4.12 -3.40 -11.81
N THR A 94 -3.11 -3.80 -11.04
CA THR A 94 -3.22 -3.93 -9.59
C THR A 94 -3.34 -2.57 -8.93
N ASP A 95 -2.60 -1.57 -9.40
CA ASP A 95 -2.66 -0.23 -8.82
C ASP A 95 -4.03 0.40 -9.00
N LEU A 96 -4.60 0.26 -10.21
CA LEU A 96 -5.95 0.77 -10.48
C LEU A 96 -6.98 0.03 -9.64
N TYR A 97 -6.82 -1.29 -9.49
CA TYR A 97 -7.70 -2.08 -8.63
C TYR A 97 -7.69 -1.54 -7.20
N LEU A 98 -6.50 -1.24 -6.66
CA LEU A 98 -6.39 -0.71 -5.30
C LEU A 98 -7.09 0.64 -5.16
N ALA A 99 -6.99 1.51 -6.16
CA ALA A 99 -7.70 2.78 -6.15
C ALA A 99 -9.21 2.58 -6.19
N GLU A 100 -9.69 1.66 -7.01
CA GLU A 100 -11.10 1.32 -7.11
C GLU A 100 -11.61 0.68 -5.81
N LEU A 101 -10.81 -0.18 -5.20
CA LEU A 101 -11.15 -0.80 -3.91
C LEU A 101 -11.26 0.26 -2.82
N ALA A 102 -10.29 1.17 -2.74
CA ALA A 102 -10.34 2.26 -1.77
C ALA A 102 -11.61 3.09 -1.96
N SER A 103 -11.90 3.46 -3.20
CA SER A 103 -13.11 4.23 -3.53
C SER A 103 -14.38 3.51 -3.09
N SER A 104 -14.45 2.20 -3.29
CA SER A 104 -15.63 1.40 -2.91
C SER A 104 -15.84 1.35 -1.39
N LYS A 105 -14.81 1.65 -0.61
CA LYS A 105 -14.87 1.68 0.86
C LYS A 105 -14.93 3.10 1.40
N GLY A 106 -15.10 4.10 0.53
CA GLY A 106 -15.14 5.51 0.96
C GLY A 106 -13.79 6.05 1.37
N MET A 107 -12.71 5.45 0.87
CA MET A 107 -11.33 5.82 1.19
C MET A 107 -10.62 6.36 -0.04
N LYS A 108 -9.42 6.92 0.19
CA LYS A 108 -8.47 7.22 -0.88
C LYS A 108 -7.32 6.24 -0.82
N LEU A 109 -6.67 6.01 -1.96
CA LEU A 109 -5.43 5.25 -2.03
C LEU A 109 -4.26 6.20 -1.85
N ALA A 110 -3.45 5.98 -0.82
CA ALA A 110 -2.21 6.71 -0.62
C ALA A 110 -1.08 6.00 -1.34
N THR A 111 -0.36 6.72 -2.19
CA THR A 111 0.69 6.14 -3.01
C THR A 111 1.76 7.19 -3.34
N PHE A 112 2.96 6.73 -3.65
CA PHE A 112 4.01 7.59 -4.23
C PHE A 112 3.94 7.64 -5.75
N ASP A 113 3.15 6.75 -6.37
CA ASP A 113 3.05 6.67 -7.84
C ASP A 113 2.22 7.83 -8.38
N THR A 114 2.78 8.58 -9.31
CA THR A 114 2.11 9.72 -9.95
C THR A 114 1.35 9.35 -11.21
N HIS A 115 1.38 8.07 -11.62
CA HIS A 115 0.82 7.63 -12.90
C HIS A 115 -0.52 6.92 -12.79
N ILE A 116 -1.03 6.70 -11.57
CA ILE A 116 -2.34 6.07 -11.38
C ILE A 116 -3.43 7.10 -11.61
N LYS A 117 -4.23 6.92 -12.64
CA LYS A 117 -5.26 7.89 -13.01
C LYS A 117 -6.62 7.47 -12.45
N HIS A 118 -6.92 7.94 -11.25
CA HIS A 118 -8.20 7.70 -10.59
C HIS A 118 -8.45 8.80 -9.56
N ALA A 119 -9.72 9.18 -9.41
CA ALA A 119 -10.09 10.26 -8.49
C ALA A 119 -9.77 9.94 -7.03
N ALA A 120 -9.74 8.67 -6.65
CA ALA A 120 -9.48 8.26 -5.26
C ALA A 120 -7.98 8.23 -4.92
N VAL A 121 -7.09 8.55 -5.85
CA VAL A 121 -5.65 8.51 -5.58
C VAL A 121 -5.20 9.78 -4.86
N GLN A 122 -4.44 9.58 -3.78
CA GLN A 122 -3.77 10.64 -3.04
C GLN A 122 -2.27 10.39 -3.14
N VAL A 123 -1.57 11.21 -3.91
CA VAL A 123 -0.11 11.08 -4.07
C VAL A 123 0.59 11.74 -2.88
N ILE A 124 1.52 11.01 -2.28
CA ILE A 124 2.36 11.54 -1.21
C ILE A 124 3.54 12.25 -1.87
N LYS A 125 3.72 13.51 -1.51
CA LYS A 125 4.79 14.36 -2.10
C LYS A 125 5.89 14.68 -1.11
#